data_e116fb12fbad725bca84bd7b50be1441
#
_entry.id   e116fb12fbad725bca84bd7b50be1441
#
_cell.length_a   1.000
_cell.length_b   1.000
_cell.length_c   1.000
_cell.angle_alpha   90.00
_cell.angle_beta   90.00
_cell.angle_gamma   90.00
#
_symmetry.space_group_name_H-M   'P 1'
#
loop_
_entity.id
_entity.type
_entity.pdbx_description
1 polymer ?
#
loop_
_entity_poly.entity_id
_entity_poly.type
_entity_poly.pdbx_seq_one_letter_code
_entity_poly.pdbx_strand_id
1 'polypeptide(L)'
;MNIYVKYLIVAVVLMVLDVAWILMNLSGYSKAVIAVQKSPMRLRNEHAIIAYIIILFSIFYVAIPFTTQNIKNLDSNSSDSVANVANKLLKSFMYGGAVGFSIYGIYNFTSLAIYKDMDTSIGIMDTLWGTTLYTLTTFVYLLLPN
;
A
#
# COMPACT_ATOMS: atom_id res chain seq x y z
N MET A 1 2.08 9.35 -22.06
CA MET A 1 3.37 9.29 -21.32
C MET A 1 3.98 7.92 -21.50
N ASN A 2 5.33 7.82 -21.50
CA ASN A 2 5.97 6.49 -21.59
C ASN A 2 5.60 5.64 -20.36
N ILE A 3 5.21 4.38 -20.57
CA ILE A 3 4.77 3.46 -19.51
C ILE A 3 5.83 3.23 -18.43
N TYR A 4 7.10 3.18 -18.81
CA TYR A 4 8.21 3.03 -17.86
C TYR A 4 8.37 4.26 -16.96
N VAL A 5 8.16 5.46 -17.51
CA VAL A 5 8.16 6.71 -16.73
C VAL A 5 6.98 6.73 -15.76
N LYS A 6 5.81 6.27 -16.20
CA LYS A 6 4.63 6.13 -15.36
C LYS A 6 4.89 5.20 -14.17
N TYR A 7 5.46 4.03 -14.42
CA TYR A 7 5.80 3.08 -13.37
C TYR A 7 6.87 3.62 -12.41
N LEU A 8 7.87 4.34 -12.93
CA LEU A 8 8.90 4.97 -12.10
C LEU A 8 8.30 6.00 -11.15
N ILE A 9 7.42 6.88 -11.64
CA ILE A 9 6.72 7.88 -10.81
C ILE A 9 5.94 7.18 -9.70
N VAL A 10 5.18 6.15 -10.04
CA VAL A 10 4.37 5.39 -9.08
C VAL A 10 5.24 4.70 -8.04
N ALA A 11 6.38 4.12 -8.43
CA ALA A 11 7.32 3.49 -7.51
C ALA A 11 7.93 4.51 -6.55
N VAL A 12 8.33 5.69 -7.05
CA VAL A 12 8.88 6.77 -6.21
C VAL A 12 7.82 7.28 -5.22
N VAL A 13 6.59 7.51 -5.66
CA VAL A 13 5.49 7.94 -4.79
C VAL A 13 5.24 6.91 -3.69
N LEU A 14 5.17 5.63 -4.04
CA LEU A 14 5.01 4.55 -3.07
C LEU A 14 6.12 4.59 -2.01
N MET A 15 7.37 4.61 -2.46
CA MET A 15 8.54 4.63 -1.56
C MET A 15 8.54 5.83 -0.63
N VAL A 16 8.24 7.03 -1.15
CA VAL A 16 8.20 8.26 -0.35
C VAL A 16 7.09 8.19 0.70
N LEU A 17 5.89 7.76 0.32
CA LEU A 17 4.76 7.64 1.25
C LEU A 17 5.05 6.62 2.36
N ASP A 18 5.57 5.46 2.00
CA ASP A 18 5.80 4.37 2.95
C ASP A 18 6.96 4.69 3.91
N VAL A 19 8.07 5.20 3.41
CA VAL A 19 9.19 5.63 4.25
C VAL A 19 8.78 6.77 5.19
N ALA A 20 8.03 7.76 4.70
CA ALA A 20 7.51 8.84 5.55
C ALA A 20 6.62 8.30 6.67
N TRP A 21 5.73 7.36 6.37
CA TRP A 21 4.89 6.72 7.37
C TRP A 21 5.69 5.95 8.42
N ILE A 22 6.66 5.14 8.00
CA ILE A 22 7.53 4.38 8.90
C ILE A 22 8.29 5.34 9.83
N LEU A 23 8.86 6.43 9.31
CA LEU A 23 9.60 7.41 10.12
C LEU A 23 8.69 8.12 11.12
N MET A 24 7.48 8.49 10.73
CA MET A 24 6.51 9.11 11.64
C MET A 24 6.06 8.18 12.77
N ASN A 25 6.02 6.88 12.53
CA ASN A 25 5.55 5.87 13.48
C ASN A 25 6.68 5.01 14.06
N LEU A 26 7.94 5.39 13.85
CA LEU A 26 9.14 4.61 14.22
C LEU A 26 9.15 4.22 15.70
N SER A 27 8.76 5.14 16.59
CA SER A 27 8.69 4.88 18.04
C SER A 27 7.68 3.78 18.39
N GLY A 28 6.50 3.78 17.73
CA GLY A 28 5.48 2.74 17.91
C GLY A 28 5.97 1.37 17.44
N TYR A 29 6.50 1.32 16.21
CA TYR A 29 7.07 0.09 15.65
C TYR A 29 8.22 -0.46 16.50
N SER A 30 9.13 0.40 16.95
CA SER A 30 10.25 -0.01 17.81
C SER A 30 9.78 -0.63 19.12
N LYS A 31 8.79 -0.03 19.78
CA LYS A 31 8.22 -0.58 21.02
C LYS A 31 7.56 -1.95 20.78
N ALA A 32 6.78 -2.09 19.71
CA ALA A 32 6.12 -3.35 19.36
C ALA A 32 7.16 -4.46 19.07
N VAL A 33 8.20 -4.14 18.33
CA VAL A 33 9.30 -5.09 18.04
C VAL A 33 10.04 -5.50 19.32
N ILE A 34 10.36 -4.55 20.20
CA ILE A 34 11.03 -4.85 21.49
C ILE A 34 10.13 -5.73 22.37
N ALA A 35 8.83 -5.48 22.38
CA ALA A 35 7.89 -6.30 23.15
C ALA A 35 7.91 -7.77 22.72
N VAL A 36 8.00 -8.04 21.41
CA VAL A 36 8.01 -9.39 20.84
C VAL A 36 9.39 -10.05 20.96
N GLN A 37 10.46 -9.39 20.45
CA GLN A 37 11.77 -10.04 20.33
C GLN A 37 12.71 -9.82 21.53
N LYS A 38 12.28 -9.00 22.51
CA LYS A 38 13.04 -8.66 23.75
C LYS A 38 14.41 -8.02 23.46
N SER A 39 14.59 -7.45 22.28
CA SER A 39 15.83 -6.76 21.87
C SER A 39 15.50 -5.59 20.92
N PRO A 40 16.41 -4.61 20.77
CA PRO A 40 16.18 -3.47 19.90
C PRO A 40 15.93 -3.86 18.44
N MET A 41 15.05 -3.11 17.79
CA MET A 41 14.81 -3.25 16.35
C MET A 41 16.09 -2.96 15.56
N ARG A 42 16.44 -3.84 14.64
CA ARG A 42 17.57 -3.66 13.71
C ARG A 42 17.09 -3.88 12.29
N LEU A 43 17.35 -2.90 11.44
CA LEU A 43 17.03 -3.02 10.01
C LEU A 43 18.00 -4.00 9.34
N ARG A 44 17.44 -4.99 8.65
CA ARG A 44 18.18 -5.92 7.79
C ARG A 44 17.90 -5.53 6.35
N ASN A 45 18.84 -4.80 5.74
CA ASN A 45 18.68 -4.17 4.44
C ASN A 45 18.27 -5.16 3.34
N GLU A 46 18.86 -6.35 3.32
CA GLU A 46 18.56 -7.37 2.32
C GLU A 46 17.08 -7.80 2.35
N HIS A 47 16.50 -7.94 3.55
CA HIS A 47 15.09 -8.30 3.69
C HIS A 47 14.15 -7.13 3.39
N ALA A 48 14.57 -5.92 3.73
CA ALA A 48 13.82 -4.71 3.37
C ALA A 48 13.74 -4.53 1.85
N ILE A 49 14.85 -4.72 1.14
CA ILE A 49 14.88 -4.67 -0.34
C ILE A 49 13.95 -5.71 -0.94
N ILE A 50 13.99 -6.96 -0.46
CA ILE A 50 13.08 -8.02 -0.94
C ILE A 50 11.62 -7.64 -0.68
N ALA A 51 11.29 -7.10 0.49
CA ALA A 51 9.94 -6.66 0.80
C ALA A 51 9.44 -5.58 -0.18
N TYR A 52 10.26 -4.56 -0.47
CA TYR A 52 9.89 -3.53 -1.45
C TYR A 52 9.76 -4.06 -2.88
N ILE A 53 10.59 -5.01 -3.29
CA ILE A 53 10.43 -5.69 -4.60
C ILE A 53 9.06 -6.40 -4.65
N ILE A 54 8.66 -7.10 -3.59
CA ILE A 54 7.38 -7.80 -3.52
C ILE A 54 6.21 -6.80 -3.50
N ILE A 55 6.33 -5.69 -2.76
CA ILE A 55 5.31 -4.63 -2.75
C ILE A 55 5.14 -4.03 -4.15
N LEU A 56 6.23 -3.66 -4.81
CA LEU A 56 6.18 -3.11 -6.18
C LEU A 56 5.60 -4.13 -7.16
N PHE A 57 5.99 -5.40 -7.05
CA PHE A 57 5.40 -6.48 -7.84
C PHE A 57 3.87 -6.54 -7.65
N SER A 58 3.40 -6.55 -6.41
CA SER A 58 1.97 -6.64 -6.12
C SER A 58 1.18 -5.40 -6.59
N ILE A 59 1.79 -4.21 -6.54
CA ILE A 59 1.17 -2.99 -7.11
C ILE A 59 1.05 -3.09 -8.63
N PHE A 60 2.14 -3.41 -9.33
CA PHE A 60 2.17 -3.36 -10.80
C PHE A 60 1.48 -4.55 -11.46
N TYR A 61 1.54 -5.73 -10.86
CA TYR A 61 0.98 -6.96 -11.44
C TYR A 61 -0.40 -7.34 -10.90
N VAL A 62 -0.81 -6.80 -9.74
CA VAL A 62 -2.10 -7.14 -9.14
C VAL A 62 -2.99 -5.90 -8.99
N ALA A 63 -2.61 -4.94 -8.15
CA ALA A 63 -3.50 -3.84 -7.76
C ALA A 63 -3.88 -2.94 -8.94
N ILE A 64 -2.91 -2.49 -9.73
CA ILE A 64 -3.14 -1.61 -10.90
C ILE A 64 -3.95 -2.32 -11.99
N PRO A 65 -3.58 -3.52 -12.49
CA PRO A 65 -4.38 -4.23 -13.49
C PRO A 65 -5.79 -4.52 -13.02
N PHE A 66 -5.96 -4.99 -11.79
CA PHE A 66 -7.27 -5.30 -11.22
C PHE A 66 -8.17 -4.05 -11.15
N THR A 67 -7.63 -2.91 -10.71
CA THR A 67 -8.36 -1.65 -10.68
C THR A 67 -8.69 -1.15 -12.09
N THR A 68 -7.72 -1.18 -13.00
CA THR A 68 -7.88 -0.67 -14.37
C THR A 68 -8.93 -1.44 -15.17
N GLN A 69 -8.98 -2.77 -15.02
CA GLN A 69 -10.00 -3.60 -15.67
C GLN A 69 -11.41 -3.24 -15.20
N ASN A 70 -11.56 -2.93 -13.91
CA ASN A 70 -12.86 -2.60 -13.32
C ASN A 70 -13.31 -1.14 -13.56
N ILE A 71 -12.41 -0.26 -14.00
CA ILE A 71 -12.76 1.10 -14.43
C ILE A 71 -13.25 1.12 -15.87
N LYS A 72 -12.64 0.37 -16.78
CA LYS A 72 -12.99 0.35 -18.21
C LYS A 72 -14.48 0.08 -18.48
N ASN A 73 -15.16 -0.60 -17.56
CA ASN A 73 -16.57 -0.92 -17.68
C ASN A 73 -17.52 0.24 -17.29
N LEU A 74 -16.99 1.39 -16.84
CA LEU A 74 -17.79 2.50 -16.27
C LEU A 74 -17.60 3.84 -17.00
N ASP A 75 -16.56 4.01 -17.80
CA ASP A 75 -16.15 5.32 -18.37
C ASP A 75 -17.01 5.82 -19.54
N SER A 76 -18.10 5.14 -19.90
CA SER A 76 -18.88 5.52 -21.09
C SER A 76 -19.87 6.68 -20.89
N ASN A 77 -20.08 7.20 -19.67
CA ASN A 77 -21.24 8.08 -19.41
C ASN A 77 -21.02 9.38 -18.60
N SER A 78 -19.82 9.74 -18.14
CA SER A 78 -19.66 11.00 -17.39
C SER A 78 -18.71 11.99 -18.07
N SER A 79 -19.28 13.10 -18.56
CA SER A 79 -18.53 14.27 -19.05
C SER A 79 -18.00 15.18 -17.93
N ASP A 80 -18.32 14.88 -16.67
CA ASP A 80 -17.90 15.66 -15.50
C ASP A 80 -16.52 15.21 -14.98
N SER A 81 -15.55 16.14 -15.03
CA SER A 81 -14.16 15.86 -14.62
C SER A 81 -14.02 15.53 -13.13
N VAL A 82 -14.82 16.16 -12.26
CA VAL A 82 -14.80 15.93 -10.80
C VAL A 82 -15.36 14.56 -10.47
N ALA A 83 -16.49 14.18 -11.09
CA ALA A 83 -17.07 12.86 -10.93
C ALA A 83 -16.11 11.74 -11.40
N ASN A 84 -15.35 12.01 -12.47
CA ASN A 84 -14.34 11.07 -12.98
C ASN A 84 -13.18 10.85 -11.97
N VAL A 85 -12.66 11.93 -11.37
CA VAL A 85 -11.59 11.84 -10.35
C VAL A 85 -12.10 11.10 -9.09
N ALA A 86 -13.30 11.44 -8.61
CA ALA A 86 -13.92 10.78 -7.46
C ALA A 86 -14.14 9.28 -7.72
N ASN A 87 -14.57 8.92 -8.93
CA ASN A 87 -14.75 7.52 -9.34
C ASN A 87 -13.41 6.76 -9.38
N LYS A 88 -12.35 7.38 -9.92
CA LYS A 88 -11.00 6.81 -9.91
C LYS A 88 -10.52 6.54 -8.47
N LEU A 89 -10.73 7.49 -7.55
CA LEU A 89 -10.36 7.32 -6.14
C LEU A 89 -11.17 6.16 -5.50
N LEU A 90 -12.48 6.14 -5.70
CA LEU A 90 -13.33 5.08 -5.16
C LEU A 90 -12.90 3.70 -5.67
N LYS A 91 -12.61 3.57 -6.96
CA LYS A 91 -12.13 2.31 -7.55
C LYS A 91 -10.75 1.92 -7.05
N SER A 92 -9.85 2.89 -6.88
CA SER A 92 -8.55 2.65 -6.27
C SER A 92 -8.68 2.12 -4.84
N PHE A 93 -9.63 2.65 -4.07
CA PHE A 93 -9.92 2.14 -2.73
C PHE A 93 -10.50 0.73 -2.77
N MET A 94 -11.53 0.51 -3.60
CA MET A 94 -12.23 -0.79 -3.68
C MET A 94 -11.34 -1.93 -4.18
N TYR A 95 -10.46 -1.68 -5.14
CA TYR A 95 -9.65 -2.72 -5.78
C TYR A 95 -8.19 -2.67 -5.35
N GLY A 96 -7.53 -1.52 -5.49
CA GLY A 96 -6.15 -1.33 -5.03
C GLY A 96 -6.04 -1.47 -3.51
N GLY A 97 -6.91 -0.77 -2.77
CA GLY A 97 -6.97 -0.84 -1.32
C GLY A 97 -7.28 -2.24 -0.80
N ALA A 98 -8.16 -3.00 -1.46
CA ALA A 98 -8.45 -4.39 -1.09
C ALA A 98 -7.20 -5.29 -1.18
N VAL A 99 -6.35 -5.09 -2.17
CA VAL A 99 -5.06 -5.82 -2.28
C VAL A 99 -4.15 -5.45 -1.12
N GLY A 100 -4.00 -4.16 -0.81
CA GLY A 100 -3.22 -3.70 0.34
C GLY A 100 -3.75 -4.22 1.66
N PHE A 101 -5.07 -4.13 1.88
CA PHE A 101 -5.75 -4.71 3.05
C PHE A 101 -5.44 -6.20 3.20
N SER A 102 -5.50 -6.96 2.12
CA SER A 102 -5.26 -8.41 2.17
C SER A 102 -3.81 -8.72 2.54
N ILE A 103 -2.84 -8.04 1.94
CA ILE A 103 -1.42 -8.30 2.19
C ILE A 103 -1.03 -7.92 3.63
N TYR A 104 -1.33 -6.68 4.03
CA TYR A 104 -0.99 -6.17 5.36
C TYR A 104 -1.86 -6.82 6.45
N GLY A 105 -3.13 -7.05 6.16
CA GLY A 105 -4.04 -7.73 7.09
C GLY A 105 -3.61 -9.17 7.38
N ILE A 106 -3.28 -9.96 6.37
CA ILE A 106 -2.79 -11.32 6.56
C ILE A 106 -1.52 -11.31 7.41
N TYR A 107 -0.54 -10.46 7.07
CA TYR A 107 0.71 -10.36 7.81
C TYR A 107 0.47 -9.97 9.29
N ASN A 108 -0.27 -8.88 9.53
CA ASN A 108 -0.48 -8.36 10.87
C ASN A 108 -1.34 -9.29 11.74
N PHE A 109 -2.48 -9.77 11.23
CA PHE A 109 -3.35 -10.63 12.03
C PHE A 109 -2.79 -12.03 12.23
N THR A 110 -2.00 -12.57 11.30
CA THR A 110 -1.22 -13.79 11.51
C THR A 110 -0.17 -13.58 12.60
N SER A 111 0.54 -12.45 12.57
CA SER A 111 1.52 -12.10 13.59
C SER A 111 0.87 -11.93 14.98
N LEU A 112 -0.28 -11.24 15.06
CA LEU A 112 -1.06 -11.12 16.30
C LEU A 112 -1.55 -12.47 16.84
N ALA A 113 -1.86 -13.41 15.98
CA ALA A 113 -2.26 -14.76 16.38
C ALA A 113 -1.10 -15.59 16.95
N ILE A 114 0.13 -15.31 16.52
CA ILE A 114 1.33 -16.08 16.89
C ILE A 114 2.06 -15.44 18.06
N TYR A 115 2.22 -14.13 18.06
CA TYR A 115 3.04 -13.40 19.03
C TYR A 115 2.20 -12.82 20.16
N LYS A 116 2.28 -13.42 21.34
CA LYS A 116 1.52 -13.03 22.54
C LYS A 116 1.69 -11.56 22.92
N ASP A 117 2.89 -11.01 22.78
CA ASP A 117 3.24 -9.67 23.23
C ASP A 117 3.17 -8.63 22.09
N MET A 118 2.59 -8.98 20.93
CA MET A 118 2.41 -8.04 19.82
C MET A 118 1.26 -7.07 20.11
N ASP A 119 1.51 -5.78 19.89
CA ASP A 119 0.51 -4.73 20.08
C ASP A 119 -0.56 -4.76 18.99
N THR A 120 -1.80 -5.00 19.38
CA THR A 120 -2.96 -5.04 18.48
C THR A 120 -3.19 -3.70 17.75
N SER A 121 -2.94 -2.59 18.44
CA SER A 121 -3.12 -1.24 17.85
C SER A 121 -2.16 -1.02 16.68
N ILE A 122 -0.92 -1.46 16.82
CA ILE A 122 0.09 -1.39 15.74
C ILE A 122 -0.34 -2.27 14.55
N GLY A 123 -0.81 -3.49 14.79
CA GLY A 123 -1.27 -4.37 13.72
C GLY A 123 -2.46 -3.81 12.94
N ILE A 124 -3.43 -3.22 13.63
CA ILE A 124 -4.58 -2.55 12.98
C ILE A 124 -4.12 -1.32 12.21
N MET A 125 -3.31 -0.46 12.83
CA MET A 125 -2.80 0.77 12.22
C MET A 125 -2.01 0.47 10.94
N ASP A 126 -1.14 -0.53 10.97
CA ASP A 126 -0.33 -0.94 9.82
C ASP A 126 -1.19 -1.55 8.70
N THR A 127 -2.25 -2.29 9.04
CA THR A 127 -3.22 -2.81 8.07
C THR A 127 -3.99 -1.67 7.37
N LEU A 128 -4.43 -0.66 8.13
CA LEU A 128 -5.08 0.53 7.57
C LEU A 128 -4.10 1.33 6.70
N TRP A 129 -2.85 1.43 7.13
CA TRP A 129 -1.82 2.07 6.31
C TRP A 129 -1.60 1.34 4.98
N GLY A 130 -1.41 0.04 4.98
CA GLY A 130 -1.25 -0.75 3.75
C GLY A 130 -2.43 -0.58 2.80
N THR A 131 -3.67 -0.55 3.32
CA THR A 131 -4.87 -0.23 2.53
C THR A 131 -4.77 1.16 1.89
N THR A 132 -4.37 2.16 2.67
CA THR A 132 -4.22 3.55 2.22
C THR A 132 -3.11 3.70 1.19
N LEU A 133 -1.95 3.10 1.44
CA LEU A 133 -0.78 3.12 0.55
C LEU A 133 -1.13 2.58 -0.84
N TYR A 134 -1.78 1.41 -0.90
CA TYR A 134 -2.19 0.80 -2.15
C TYR A 134 -3.28 1.60 -2.87
N THR A 135 -4.22 2.17 -2.12
CA THR A 135 -5.25 3.07 -2.65
C THR A 135 -4.61 4.29 -3.32
N LEU A 136 -3.75 5.01 -2.60
CA LEU A 136 -3.12 6.23 -3.09
C LEU A 136 -2.20 5.95 -4.27
N THR A 137 -1.39 4.91 -4.20
CA THR A 137 -0.45 4.53 -5.26
C THR A 137 -1.18 4.15 -6.55
N THR A 138 -2.26 3.36 -6.44
CA THR A 138 -3.11 3.00 -7.58
C THR A 138 -3.85 4.22 -8.13
N PHE A 139 -4.33 5.11 -7.26
CA PHE A 139 -5.00 6.35 -7.66
C PHE A 139 -4.05 7.28 -8.43
N VAL A 140 -2.82 7.46 -7.95
CA VAL A 140 -1.79 8.24 -8.68
C VAL A 140 -1.57 7.64 -10.07
N TYR A 141 -1.46 6.32 -10.19
CA TYR A 141 -1.32 5.67 -11.49
C TYR A 141 -2.48 6.04 -12.44
N LEU A 142 -3.72 6.09 -11.95
CA LEU A 142 -4.90 6.40 -12.76
C LEU A 142 -5.02 7.89 -13.12
N LEU A 143 -4.36 8.78 -12.38
CA LEU A 143 -4.31 10.20 -12.69
C LEU A 143 -3.27 10.54 -13.75
N LEU A 144 -2.21 9.76 -13.86
CA LEU A 144 -1.15 9.99 -14.84
C LEU A 144 -1.65 9.72 -16.26
N PRO A 145 -1.30 10.58 -17.25
CA PRO A 145 -1.73 10.42 -18.63
C PRO A 145 -1.23 9.12 -19.26
N ASN A 146 -2.06 8.53 -20.11
CA ASN A 146 -1.69 7.37 -20.92
C ASN A 146 -0.72 7.76 -22.03
#